data_6ae342024d802c676c21a4270b443823
#
_entry.id   6ae342024d802c676c21a4270b443823
#
_cell.length_a   1.000
_cell.length_b   1.000
_cell.length_c   1.000
_cell.angle_alpha   90.00
_cell.angle_beta   90.00
_cell.angle_gamma   90.00
#
_symmetry.space_group_name_H-M   'P 1'
#
loop_
_entity.id
_entity.type
_entity.pdbx_description
1 polymer ?
#
loop_
_entity_poly.entity_id
_entity_poly.type
_entity_poly.pdbx_seq_one_letter_code
_entity_poly.pdbx_strand_id
1 'polypeptide(L)'
;GIISTAQIGFKEKDFYVNTLAANLRAIEKELKKARKIAPKGILGFNIMTALTNYKEQVLAAVKAGADIIISGAGLPVDLPAFVQGYKTKIAPIVSGKKSAQVILKYWDTRYKKTADLVVIEGPKAGGHLGFKKDELEKYGFGACKKDYSEEVLEIKKVVQEYENKYSKKIPIVLAGGITT
;
A
#
# COMPACT_ATOMS: atom_id res chain seq x y z
N GLY A 1 -6.71 11.65 2.21
CA GLY A 1 -7.55 10.48 2.52
C GLY A 1 -7.20 9.27 1.67
N ILE A 2 -7.38 8.06 2.22
CA ILE A 2 -7.11 6.80 1.51
C ILE A 2 -8.40 5.98 1.46
N ILE A 3 -8.75 5.50 0.27
CA ILE A 3 -9.96 4.71 -0.01
C ILE A 3 -9.52 3.27 -0.27
N SER A 4 -10.18 2.28 0.31
CA SER A 4 -9.96 0.87 -0.03
C SER A 4 -10.68 0.52 -1.33
N THR A 5 -10.03 -0.24 -2.21
CA THR A 5 -10.67 -0.73 -3.44
C THR A 5 -11.34 -2.09 -3.27
N ALA A 6 -11.17 -2.74 -2.11
CA ALA A 6 -11.79 -4.04 -1.86
C ALA A 6 -13.32 -3.94 -1.96
N GLN A 7 -13.87 -4.57 -2.99
CA GLN A 7 -15.30 -4.57 -3.30
C GLN A 7 -15.96 -3.17 -3.36
N ILE A 8 -15.22 -2.16 -3.76
CA ILE A 8 -15.65 -0.74 -3.75
C ILE A 8 -16.94 -0.52 -4.54
N GLY A 9 -17.20 -1.35 -5.54
CA GLY A 9 -18.39 -1.30 -6.40
C GLY A 9 -19.63 -2.00 -5.83
N PHE A 10 -19.63 -2.45 -4.57
CA PHE A 10 -20.71 -3.27 -4.02
C PHE A 10 -22.11 -2.60 -4.06
N LYS A 11 -22.18 -1.29 -4.18
CA LYS A 11 -23.44 -0.53 -4.36
C LYS A 11 -23.88 -0.37 -5.83
N GLU A 12 -23.05 -0.78 -6.79
CA GLU A 12 -23.43 -0.72 -8.20
C GLU A 12 -24.44 -1.83 -8.52
N LYS A 13 -25.45 -1.50 -9.34
CA LYS A 13 -26.58 -2.42 -9.61
C LYS A 13 -26.15 -3.75 -10.25
N ASP A 14 -25.06 -3.75 -10.99
CA ASP A 14 -24.51 -4.91 -11.69
C ASP A 14 -23.32 -5.56 -10.96
N PHE A 15 -23.09 -5.23 -9.70
CA PHE A 15 -21.93 -5.72 -8.95
C PHE A 15 -21.82 -7.25 -8.96
N TYR A 16 -22.92 -7.94 -8.75
CA TYR A 16 -22.96 -9.41 -8.72
C TYR A 16 -22.95 -10.06 -10.12
N VAL A 17 -23.17 -9.27 -11.16
CA VAL A 17 -23.15 -9.72 -12.57
C VAL A 17 -21.76 -9.46 -13.19
N ASN A 18 -21.18 -8.30 -12.93
CA ASN A 18 -19.86 -7.91 -13.43
C ASN A 18 -19.10 -7.11 -12.36
N THR A 19 -18.60 -7.82 -11.35
CA THR A 19 -17.89 -7.24 -10.20
C THR A 19 -16.69 -6.38 -10.63
N LEU A 20 -15.95 -6.81 -11.65
CA LEU A 20 -14.79 -6.04 -12.14
C LEU A 20 -15.24 -4.68 -12.68
N ALA A 21 -16.15 -4.65 -13.62
CA ALA A 21 -16.63 -3.39 -14.20
C ALA A 21 -17.25 -2.46 -13.16
N ALA A 22 -18.02 -3.01 -12.23
CA ALA A 22 -18.58 -2.27 -11.11
C ALA A 22 -17.51 -1.63 -10.22
N ASN A 23 -16.46 -2.37 -9.86
CA ASN A 23 -15.35 -1.87 -9.06
C ASN A 23 -14.56 -0.76 -9.79
N LEU A 24 -14.27 -0.93 -11.07
CA LEU A 24 -13.52 0.06 -11.85
C LEU A 24 -14.28 1.38 -11.97
N ARG A 25 -15.60 1.34 -12.22
CA ARG A 25 -16.46 2.55 -12.22
C ARG A 25 -16.52 3.21 -10.84
N ALA A 26 -16.61 2.40 -9.79
CA ALA A 26 -16.70 2.91 -8.42
C ALA A 26 -15.40 3.59 -7.97
N ILE A 27 -14.23 3.11 -8.39
CA ILE A 27 -12.92 3.78 -8.13
C ILE A 27 -12.98 5.24 -8.60
N GLU A 28 -13.37 5.47 -9.85
CA GLU A 28 -13.47 6.82 -10.40
C GLU A 28 -14.52 7.67 -9.67
N LYS A 29 -15.70 7.09 -9.41
CA LYS A 29 -16.82 7.76 -8.74
C LYS A 29 -16.49 8.18 -7.32
N GLU A 30 -15.88 7.28 -6.55
CA GLU A 30 -15.53 7.58 -5.16
C GLU A 30 -14.36 8.58 -5.07
N LEU A 31 -13.38 8.53 -5.96
CA LEU A 31 -12.34 9.56 -6.01
C LEU A 31 -12.93 10.95 -6.35
N LYS A 32 -13.84 11.02 -7.31
CA LYS A 32 -14.52 12.28 -7.65
C LYS A 32 -15.31 12.86 -6.48
N LYS A 33 -16.00 12.01 -5.70
CA LYS A 33 -16.67 12.44 -4.46
C LYS A 33 -15.68 12.96 -3.42
N ALA A 34 -14.63 12.20 -3.16
CA ALA A 34 -13.59 12.60 -2.21
C ALA A 34 -12.93 13.93 -2.61
N ARG A 35 -12.68 14.14 -3.92
CA ARG A 35 -12.09 15.38 -4.44
C ARG A 35 -13.02 16.59 -4.28
N LYS A 36 -14.35 16.41 -4.34
CA LYS A 36 -15.32 17.48 -4.02
C LYS A 36 -15.25 17.90 -2.54
N ILE A 37 -15.05 16.93 -1.64
CA ILE A 37 -14.94 17.17 -0.19
C ILE A 37 -13.59 17.80 0.16
N ALA A 38 -12.52 17.33 -0.46
CA ALA A 38 -11.15 17.77 -0.22
C ALA A 38 -10.44 18.16 -1.53
N PRO A 39 -10.74 19.34 -2.11
CA PRO A 39 -10.23 19.73 -3.43
C PRO A 39 -8.69 19.78 -3.51
N LYS A 40 -8.04 20.18 -2.41
CA LYS A 40 -6.58 20.28 -2.28
C LYS A 40 -5.96 19.16 -1.45
N GLY A 41 -6.76 18.19 -1.01
CA GLY A 41 -6.29 17.08 -0.18
C GLY A 41 -5.54 16.03 -1.00
N ILE A 42 -4.57 15.36 -0.38
CA ILE A 42 -3.95 14.16 -0.95
C ILE A 42 -4.95 13.02 -0.85
N LEU A 43 -5.33 12.45 -1.98
CA LEU A 43 -6.31 11.37 -2.11
C LEU A 43 -5.68 10.17 -2.80
N GLY A 44 -5.85 9.00 -2.23
CA GLY A 44 -5.28 7.79 -2.79
C GLY A 44 -6.12 6.56 -2.54
N PHE A 45 -5.60 5.44 -2.99
CA PHE A 45 -6.22 4.14 -2.80
C PHE A 45 -5.28 3.16 -2.12
N ASN A 46 -5.85 2.32 -1.26
CA ASN A 46 -5.23 1.09 -0.80
C ASN A 46 -5.73 -0.05 -1.69
N ILE A 47 -4.80 -0.72 -2.39
CA ILE A 47 -5.09 -1.78 -3.36
C ILE A 47 -4.28 -3.02 -3.00
N MET A 48 -4.97 -4.14 -2.74
CA MET A 48 -4.33 -5.40 -2.39
C MET A 48 -3.72 -6.08 -3.64
N THR A 49 -2.45 -6.44 -3.57
CA THR A 49 -1.74 -7.14 -4.66
C THR A 49 -2.27 -8.54 -4.93
N ALA A 50 -2.86 -9.18 -3.92
CA ALA A 50 -3.45 -10.53 -4.05
C ALA A 50 -4.74 -10.57 -4.90
N LEU A 51 -5.30 -9.42 -5.28
CA LEU A 51 -6.48 -9.38 -6.14
C LEU A 51 -6.15 -9.80 -7.57
N THR A 52 -6.97 -10.66 -8.14
CA THR A 52 -6.82 -11.15 -9.53
C THR A 52 -6.77 -9.99 -10.54
N ASN A 53 -7.46 -8.89 -10.26
CA ASN A 53 -7.57 -7.70 -11.10
C ASN A 53 -6.82 -6.49 -10.52
N TYR A 54 -5.68 -6.76 -9.85
CA TYR A 54 -4.83 -5.74 -9.23
C TYR A 54 -4.41 -4.66 -10.22
N LYS A 55 -3.87 -5.06 -11.38
CA LYS A 55 -3.42 -4.15 -12.43
C LYS A 55 -4.52 -3.23 -12.92
N GLU A 56 -5.68 -3.78 -13.21
CA GLU A 56 -6.84 -3.03 -13.71
C GLU A 56 -7.30 -1.97 -12.70
N GLN A 57 -7.32 -2.31 -11.41
CA GLN A 57 -7.68 -1.38 -10.34
C GLN A 57 -6.64 -0.27 -10.19
N VAL A 58 -5.33 -0.59 -10.22
CA VAL A 58 -4.28 0.43 -10.20
C VAL A 58 -4.43 1.37 -11.40
N LEU A 59 -4.60 0.84 -12.61
CA LEU A 59 -4.77 1.66 -13.81
C LEU A 59 -6.01 2.54 -13.75
N ALA A 60 -7.13 2.03 -13.22
CA ALA A 60 -8.34 2.84 -13.02
C ALA A 60 -8.08 3.99 -12.03
N ALA A 61 -7.42 3.70 -10.91
CA ALA A 61 -7.10 4.70 -9.89
C ALA A 61 -6.18 5.81 -10.41
N VAL A 62 -5.11 5.46 -11.14
CA VAL A 62 -4.19 6.48 -11.70
C VAL A 62 -4.83 7.29 -12.82
N LYS A 63 -5.64 6.67 -13.67
CA LYS A 63 -6.43 7.37 -14.70
C LYS A 63 -7.46 8.34 -14.12
N ALA A 64 -8.06 7.96 -12.99
CA ALA A 64 -8.98 8.81 -12.26
C ALA A 64 -8.30 10.01 -11.57
N GLY A 65 -6.96 10.03 -11.48
CA GLY A 65 -6.17 11.11 -10.88
C GLY A 65 -5.90 10.92 -9.40
N ALA A 66 -5.71 9.68 -8.95
CA ALA A 66 -5.25 9.40 -7.58
C ALA A 66 -3.86 9.99 -7.35
N ASP A 67 -3.66 10.65 -6.21
CA ASP A 67 -2.38 11.25 -5.84
C ASP A 67 -1.37 10.18 -5.36
N ILE A 68 -1.87 9.09 -4.76
CA ILE A 68 -1.03 8.01 -4.23
C ILE A 68 -1.73 6.66 -4.31
N ILE A 69 -0.97 5.61 -4.59
CA ILE A 69 -1.39 4.21 -4.44
C ILE A 69 -0.57 3.59 -3.31
N ILE A 70 -1.26 3.06 -2.30
CA ILE A 70 -0.69 2.26 -1.22
C ILE A 70 -1.03 0.80 -1.52
N SER A 71 -0.05 -0.10 -1.46
CA SER A 71 -0.27 -1.47 -1.89
C SER A 71 0.43 -2.48 -0.98
N GLY A 72 -0.32 -3.50 -0.59
CA GLY A 72 0.09 -4.57 0.30
C GLY A 72 -0.68 -5.86 0.04
N ALA A 73 -0.79 -6.73 1.05
CA ALA A 73 -1.30 -8.09 0.92
C ALA A 73 -0.54 -8.87 -0.18
N GLY A 74 0.78 -8.82 -0.09
CA GLY A 74 1.77 -9.29 -1.04
C GLY A 74 2.74 -8.17 -1.43
N LEU A 75 3.76 -8.49 -2.22
CA LEU A 75 4.75 -7.51 -2.68
C LEU A 75 4.30 -6.87 -4.00
N PRO A 76 4.10 -5.54 -4.05
CA PRO A 76 3.62 -4.84 -5.24
C PRO A 76 4.74 -4.63 -6.28
N VAL A 77 5.34 -5.73 -6.75
CA VAL A 77 6.55 -5.71 -7.57
C VAL A 77 6.41 -4.88 -8.85
N ASP A 78 5.25 -4.93 -9.52
CA ASP A 78 5.02 -4.25 -10.80
C ASP A 78 4.33 -2.87 -10.67
N LEU A 79 4.06 -2.41 -9.45
CA LEU A 79 3.40 -1.13 -9.23
C LEU A 79 4.10 0.05 -9.92
N PRO A 80 5.46 0.15 -9.93
CA PRO A 80 6.14 1.23 -10.65
C PRO A 80 5.85 1.25 -12.16
N ALA A 81 5.67 0.08 -12.79
CA ALA A 81 5.33 0.00 -14.20
C ALA A 81 3.90 0.50 -14.47
N PHE A 82 2.95 0.19 -13.60
CA PHE A 82 1.54 0.56 -13.77
C PHE A 82 1.29 2.07 -13.60
N VAL A 83 2.15 2.75 -12.85
CA VAL A 83 2.06 4.22 -12.66
C VAL A 83 2.99 5.01 -13.59
N GLN A 84 3.66 4.34 -14.52
CA GLN A 84 4.57 5.02 -15.44
C GLN A 84 3.81 6.03 -16.31
N GLY A 85 4.34 7.26 -16.40
CA GLY A 85 3.70 8.36 -17.13
C GLY A 85 2.65 9.14 -16.31
N TYR A 86 2.35 8.72 -15.08
CA TYR A 86 1.44 9.43 -14.17
C TYR A 86 2.22 10.13 -13.04
N LYS A 87 1.61 11.16 -12.46
CA LYS A 87 2.16 11.87 -11.29
C LYS A 87 1.89 11.14 -9.96
N THR A 88 1.14 10.05 -10.01
CA THR A 88 0.72 9.26 -8.86
C THR A 88 1.93 8.71 -8.12
N LYS A 89 1.96 8.93 -6.81
CA LYS A 89 2.97 8.41 -5.88
C LYS A 89 2.70 6.95 -5.56
N ILE A 90 3.73 6.23 -5.16
CA ILE A 90 3.64 4.80 -4.82
C ILE A 90 4.20 4.51 -3.43
N ALA A 91 3.47 3.68 -2.68
CA ALA A 91 3.84 3.29 -1.33
C ALA A 91 3.61 1.79 -1.12
N PRO A 92 4.65 1.00 -0.89
CA PRO A 92 4.48 -0.39 -0.48
C PRO A 92 4.10 -0.47 1.00
N ILE A 93 3.31 -1.47 1.37
CA ILE A 93 3.10 -1.89 2.76
C ILE A 93 4.09 -3.01 3.05
N VAL A 94 4.85 -2.88 4.13
CA VAL A 94 5.83 -3.86 4.60
C VAL A 94 5.60 -4.17 6.06
N SER A 95 5.88 -5.41 6.47
CA SER A 95 5.74 -5.87 7.86
C SER A 95 7.08 -6.23 8.51
N GLY A 96 8.18 -6.22 7.75
CA GLY A 96 9.50 -6.55 8.26
C GLY A 96 10.62 -6.07 7.36
N LYS A 97 11.84 -6.09 7.91
CA LYS A 97 13.08 -5.73 7.20
C LYS A 97 13.21 -6.44 5.86
N LYS A 98 12.95 -7.76 5.87
CA LYS A 98 13.08 -8.59 4.65
C LYS A 98 12.15 -8.14 3.55
N SER A 99 10.88 -7.86 3.86
CA SER A 99 9.91 -7.38 2.86
C SER A 99 10.29 -6.00 2.33
N ALA A 100 10.77 -5.10 3.19
CA ALA A 100 11.28 -3.79 2.78
C ALA A 100 12.50 -3.92 1.83
N GLN A 101 13.48 -4.74 2.20
CA GLN A 101 14.66 -4.98 1.36
C GLN A 101 14.29 -5.55 -0.01
N VAL A 102 13.42 -6.57 -0.04
CA VAL A 102 13.03 -7.23 -1.28
C VAL A 102 12.32 -6.25 -2.21
N ILE A 103 11.30 -5.53 -1.72
CA ILE A 103 10.50 -4.66 -2.58
C ILE A 103 11.30 -3.45 -3.09
N LEU A 104 12.06 -2.77 -2.21
CA LEU A 104 12.83 -1.60 -2.61
C LEU A 104 13.97 -1.98 -3.55
N LYS A 105 14.66 -3.11 -3.30
CA LYS A 105 15.69 -3.64 -4.22
C LYS A 105 15.08 -4.01 -5.58
N TYR A 106 13.91 -4.65 -5.60
CA TYR A 106 13.26 -5.02 -6.85
C TYR A 106 12.90 -3.78 -7.68
N TRP A 107 12.28 -2.78 -7.07
CA TRP A 107 11.92 -1.53 -7.74
C TRP A 107 13.15 -0.77 -8.26
N ASP A 108 14.21 -0.71 -7.46
CA ASP A 108 15.48 -0.11 -7.84
C ASP A 108 16.13 -0.84 -9.03
N THR A 109 16.23 -2.16 -8.94
CA THR A 109 16.91 -2.96 -9.97
C THR A 109 16.15 -2.96 -11.29
N ARG A 110 14.84 -3.18 -11.22
CA ARG A 110 13.96 -3.39 -12.39
C ARG A 110 13.52 -2.09 -13.04
N TYR A 111 13.17 -1.09 -12.23
CA TYR A 111 12.50 0.13 -12.71
C TYR A 111 13.32 1.39 -12.49
N LYS A 112 14.48 1.31 -11.82
CA LYS A 112 15.28 2.48 -11.42
C LYS A 112 14.45 3.50 -10.65
N LYS A 113 13.58 2.99 -9.76
CA LYS A 113 12.66 3.75 -8.92
C LYS A 113 12.73 3.29 -7.48
N THR A 114 12.36 4.18 -6.56
CA THR A 114 12.13 3.87 -5.15
C THR A 114 10.73 4.31 -4.72
N ALA A 115 10.34 3.95 -3.50
CA ALA A 115 9.08 4.37 -2.92
C ALA A 115 8.99 5.89 -2.72
N ASP A 116 7.79 6.44 -2.77
CA ASP A 116 7.49 7.81 -2.37
C ASP A 116 7.14 7.92 -0.88
N LEU A 117 6.71 6.82 -0.28
CA LEU A 117 6.36 6.62 1.12
C LEU A 117 6.41 5.12 1.40
N VAL A 118 6.71 4.71 2.62
CA VAL A 118 6.62 3.33 3.08
C VAL A 118 5.62 3.24 4.22
N VAL A 119 4.69 2.31 4.14
CA VAL A 119 3.77 1.99 5.24
C VAL A 119 4.29 0.75 5.95
N ILE A 120 4.53 0.84 7.25
CA ILE A 120 4.87 -0.29 8.10
C ILE A 120 3.60 -0.76 8.79
N GLU A 121 3.16 -1.96 8.47
CA GLU A 121 2.02 -2.58 9.10
C GLU A 121 2.47 -3.45 10.28
N GLY A 122 2.07 -3.04 11.47
CA GLY A 122 2.40 -3.74 12.71
C GLY A 122 1.56 -5.01 12.93
N PRO A 123 1.99 -5.89 13.86
CA PRO A 123 1.33 -7.18 14.12
C PRO A 123 -0.08 -7.07 14.70
N LYS A 124 -0.50 -5.88 15.15
CA LYS A 124 -1.85 -5.61 15.68
C LYS A 124 -2.80 -5.03 14.62
N ALA A 125 -2.42 -5.05 13.35
CA ALA A 125 -3.30 -4.62 12.27
C ALA A 125 -4.49 -5.58 12.11
N GLY A 126 -5.60 -5.05 11.60
CA GLY A 126 -6.75 -5.86 11.19
C GLY A 126 -6.70 -6.23 9.71
N GLY A 127 -7.47 -7.24 9.32
CA GLY A 127 -7.57 -7.66 7.91
C GLY A 127 -6.47 -8.64 7.48
N HIS A 128 -5.96 -8.48 6.26
CA HIS A 128 -4.89 -9.31 5.73
C HIS A 128 -3.54 -8.85 6.31
N LEU A 129 -2.97 -9.68 7.18
CA LEU A 129 -1.69 -9.41 7.82
C LEU A 129 -0.53 -9.86 6.95
N GLY A 130 0.53 -9.05 6.89
CA GLY A 130 1.82 -9.40 6.30
C GLY A 130 2.70 -10.29 7.17
N PHE A 131 2.13 -10.96 8.18
CA PHE A 131 2.81 -11.82 9.15
C PHE A 131 2.34 -13.26 9.02
N LYS A 132 3.27 -14.19 9.17
CA LYS A 132 2.96 -15.59 9.41
C LYS A 132 2.54 -15.82 10.86
N LYS A 133 1.91 -16.97 11.14
CA LYS A 133 1.43 -17.30 12.49
C LYS A 133 2.57 -17.29 13.54
N ASP A 134 3.69 -17.90 13.21
CA ASP A 134 4.90 -17.93 14.05
C ASP A 134 5.49 -16.54 14.29
N GLU A 135 5.41 -15.64 13.33
CA GLU A 135 5.82 -14.25 13.49
C GLU A 135 4.86 -13.47 14.41
N LEU A 136 3.55 -13.71 14.31
CA LEU A 136 2.56 -13.11 15.20
C LEU A 136 2.73 -13.59 16.64
N GLU A 137 3.01 -14.87 16.87
CA GLU A 137 3.30 -15.42 18.19
C GLU A 137 4.54 -14.75 18.82
N LYS A 138 5.54 -14.42 18.01
CA LYS A 138 6.76 -13.72 18.41
C LYS A 138 6.51 -12.28 18.88
N TYR A 139 5.57 -11.55 18.25
CA TYR A 139 5.37 -10.12 18.49
C TYR A 139 4.18 -9.77 19.41
N GLY A 140 3.49 -10.70 20.01
CA GLY A 140 2.57 -10.27 21.04
C GLY A 140 1.25 -10.95 21.23
N PHE A 141 0.98 -12.05 20.56
CA PHE A 141 -0.20 -12.88 20.86
C PHE A 141 0.13 -14.10 21.74
N GLY A 142 1.30 -14.14 22.34
CA GLY A 142 1.78 -15.22 23.20
C GLY A 142 2.65 -14.73 24.35
N ALA A 143 3.23 -15.67 25.09
CA ALA A 143 4.08 -15.42 26.26
C ALA A 143 5.46 -14.79 25.92
N CYS A 144 5.88 -14.83 24.67
CA CYS A 144 7.17 -14.29 24.21
C CYS A 144 6.95 -12.95 23.50
N LYS A 145 7.17 -11.87 24.23
CA LYS A 145 6.93 -10.51 23.76
C LYS A 145 8.21 -9.92 23.18
N LYS A 146 8.49 -10.17 21.90
CA LYS A 146 9.51 -9.36 21.23
C LYS A 146 8.91 -7.99 20.88
N ASP A 147 9.64 -6.93 21.20
CA ASP A 147 9.21 -5.58 20.86
C ASP A 147 9.33 -5.37 19.33
N TYR A 148 8.22 -5.01 18.69
CA TYR A 148 8.20 -4.75 17.26
C TYR A 148 8.95 -3.46 16.88
N SER A 149 9.25 -2.61 17.82
CA SER A 149 10.03 -1.38 17.60
C SER A 149 11.41 -1.66 17.02
N GLU A 150 12.06 -2.77 17.40
CA GLU A 150 13.33 -3.19 16.81
C GLU A 150 13.19 -3.43 15.30
N GLU A 151 12.14 -4.12 14.87
CA GLU A 151 11.87 -4.39 13.47
C GLU A 151 11.60 -3.09 12.70
N VAL A 152 10.85 -2.16 13.31
CA VAL A 152 10.60 -0.82 12.73
C VAL A 152 11.91 -0.07 12.51
N LEU A 153 12.84 -0.13 13.47
CA LEU A 153 14.16 0.50 13.33
C LEU A 153 14.99 -0.14 12.20
N GLU A 154 14.93 -1.45 12.04
CA GLU A 154 15.60 -2.15 10.95
C GLU A 154 14.99 -1.80 9.58
N ILE A 155 13.67 -1.69 9.48
CA ILE A 155 13.00 -1.20 8.26
C ILE A 155 13.45 0.24 7.95
N LYS A 156 13.51 1.12 8.98
CA LYS A 156 13.97 2.50 8.82
C LYS A 156 15.39 2.57 8.24
N LYS A 157 16.32 1.71 8.68
CA LYS A 157 17.68 1.64 8.12
C LYS A 157 17.64 1.31 6.63
N VAL A 158 16.86 0.31 6.24
CA VAL A 158 16.68 -0.06 4.81
C VAL A 158 16.12 1.12 4.00
N VAL A 159 15.11 1.81 4.49
CA VAL A 159 14.53 2.98 3.82
C VAL A 159 15.57 4.09 3.67
N GLN A 160 16.37 4.33 4.72
CA GLN A 160 17.43 5.34 4.71
C GLN A 160 18.51 5.08 3.63
N GLU A 161 18.84 3.82 3.34
CA GLU A 161 19.75 3.47 2.25
C GLU A 161 19.23 3.97 0.90
N TYR A 162 17.92 3.81 0.65
CA TYR A 162 17.28 4.28 -0.58
C TYR A 162 17.02 5.79 -0.59
N GLU A 163 16.77 6.43 0.55
CA GLU A 163 16.76 7.89 0.66
C GLU A 163 18.09 8.47 0.20
N ASN A 164 19.20 7.92 0.71
CA ASN A 164 20.54 8.35 0.36
C ASN A 164 20.85 8.09 -1.13
N LYS A 165 20.54 6.89 -1.61
CA LYS A 165 20.77 6.50 -3.01
C LYS A 165 20.05 7.38 -4.02
N TYR A 166 18.82 7.77 -3.71
CA TYR A 166 17.96 8.55 -4.60
C TYR A 166 17.94 10.05 -4.28
N SER A 167 18.70 10.48 -3.27
CA SER A 167 18.68 11.85 -2.74
C SER A 167 17.27 12.37 -2.52
N LYS A 168 16.40 11.51 -1.93
CA LYS A 168 14.95 11.72 -1.82
C LYS A 168 14.46 11.30 -0.44
N LYS A 169 13.67 12.14 0.22
CA LYS A 169 12.97 11.75 1.44
C LYS A 169 11.87 10.73 1.14
N ILE A 170 11.83 9.65 1.96
CA ILE A 170 10.83 8.59 1.89
C ILE A 170 10.15 8.52 3.28
N PRO A 171 9.08 9.26 3.51
CA PRO A 171 8.36 9.22 4.77
C PRO A 171 7.94 7.79 5.14
N ILE A 172 7.94 7.49 6.44
CA ILE A 172 7.45 6.22 6.97
C ILE A 172 6.17 6.49 7.76
N VAL A 173 5.13 5.72 7.48
CA VAL A 173 3.87 5.71 8.22
C VAL A 173 3.74 4.39 8.96
N LEU A 174 3.54 4.45 10.27
CA LEU A 174 3.22 3.28 11.07
C LEU A 174 1.70 3.07 11.06
N ALA A 175 1.28 1.84 10.81
CA ALA A 175 -0.10 1.41 10.79
C ALA A 175 -0.28 0.10 11.59
N GLY A 176 -1.50 -0.20 11.99
CA GLY A 176 -1.86 -1.45 12.66
C GLY A 176 -1.83 -1.39 14.18
N GLY A 177 -3.00 -1.13 14.77
CA GLY A 177 -3.21 -1.15 16.22
C GLY A 177 -2.54 -0.01 16.99
N ILE A 178 -2.28 1.10 16.33
CA ILE A 178 -1.77 2.32 16.98
C ILE A 178 -2.98 3.05 17.56
N THR A 179 -3.02 3.09 18.88
CA THR A 179 -4.01 3.86 19.66
C THR A 179 -3.27 4.92 20.44
N THR A 180 -3.73 6.13 20.36
CA THR A 180 -3.24 7.26 21.20
C THR A 180 -3.80 7.17 22.60
#